data_cef44411d8a21ad90693d85c36f62913
#
_entry.id   cef44411d8a21ad90693d85c36f62913
#
_cell.length_a   1.000
_cell.length_b   1.000
_cell.length_c   1.000
_cell.angle_alpha   90.00
_cell.angle_beta   90.00
_cell.angle_gamma   90.00
#
_symmetry.space_group_name_H-M   'P 1'
#
loop_
_entity.id
_entity.type
_entity.pdbx_description
1 polymer ?
#
loop_
_entity_poly.entity_id
_entity_poly.type
_entity_poly.pdbx_seq_one_letter_code
_entity_poly.pdbx_strand_id
1 'polypeptide(L)'
;ISALSAYYIRIKENRENCSLHSIDLLKADGILCDIIKENKYVNKELKNDLKSIPKFSMLHGNAASWAMNEFICEKFVINRSDVTVYNMSNLEVSGYKKCFGVLDENLVHSGIPRHDRDWIEFICNRSISVKDNTFDSFVFIIGRPASPYNTPERKKKALRDIYDVVCIKHKLKLVVKMHPKESDHGIDYRIYNEVFGVENYGKNWTYSDMHPFVLGRKSIFSITFFSGVAIDMLAINKPTIEYLNLEGLNLYDNSDSLRDEFGNPVFQCRYAKLVLGASSRLELERHVESILNQYEMTVSPLRSMYEKYFMPFDGASKMVANDIYKRIDTLKVKNI
;
A
#
# COMPACT_ATOMS: atom_id res chain seq x y z
N ILE A 1 -24.82 14.69 0.71
CA ILE A 1 -23.36 14.72 0.49
C ILE A 1 -23.12 15.65 -0.67
N SER A 2 -23.11 16.97 -0.40
CA SER A 2 -22.68 17.95 -1.36
C SER A 2 -21.18 17.73 -1.58
N ALA A 3 -20.85 17.47 -2.81
CA ALA A 3 -19.54 17.15 -3.31
C ALA A 3 -18.48 18.11 -2.77
N LEU A 4 -17.57 17.60 -1.94
CA LEU A 4 -16.21 18.02 -2.09
C LEU A 4 -15.85 17.67 -3.54
N SER A 5 -15.92 18.65 -4.40
CA SER A 5 -15.31 18.58 -5.72
C SER A 5 -13.81 18.54 -5.45
N ALA A 6 -13.32 17.38 -5.06
CA ALA A 6 -11.90 17.12 -5.11
C ALA A 6 -11.53 17.22 -6.59
N TYR A 7 -11.09 18.38 -7.02
CA TYR A 7 -10.39 18.51 -8.28
C TYR A 7 -9.13 17.67 -8.13
N TYR A 8 -9.25 16.40 -8.48
CA TYR A 8 -8.14 15.52 -8.69
C TYR A 8 -7.44 16.02 -9.95
N ILE A 9 -6.51 16.96 -9.77
CA ILE A 9 -5.56 17.24 -10.83
C ILE A 9 -4.64 16.05 -10.89
N ARG A 10 -5.03 15.09 -11.70
CA ARG A 10 -4.13 14.04 -12.15
C ARG A 10 -3.11 14.75 -13.03
N ILE A 11 -2.00 15.17 -12.44
CA ILE A 11 -0.82 15.54 -13.19
C ILE A 11 -0.38 14.25 -13.88
N LYS A 12 -0.93 14.02 -15.09
CA LYS A 12 -0.38 13.02 -16.00
C LYS A 12 1.07 13.42 -16.22
N GLU A 13 1.97 12.47 -16.01
CA GLU A 13 3.42 12.58 -16.18
C GLU A 13 3.79 13.07 -17.60
N ASN A 14 3.74 14.36 -17.81
CA ASN A 14 4.64 15.05 -18.71
C ASN A 14 5.53 15.90 -17.81
N ARG A 15 6.64 15.32 -17.41
CA ARG A 15 7.57 15.85 -16.40
C ARG A 15 8.22 17.19 -16.75
N GLU A 16 7.98 17.73 -17.93
CA GLU A 16 8.73 18.89 -18.42
C GLU A 16 7.94 20.20 -18.51
N ASN A 17 6.60 20.20 -18.43
CA ASN A 17 5.82 21.43 -18.69
C ASN A 17 4.55 21.64 -17.86
N CYS A 18 4.35 21.02 -16.72
CA CYS A 18 3.28 21.43 -15.82
C CYS A 18 3.73 22.59 -14.93
N SER A 19 3.62 23.80 -15.44
CA SER A 19 3.61 24.97 -14.57
C SER A 19 2.29 24.95 -13.79
N LEU A 20 2.37 25.09 -12.45
CA LEU A 20 1.21 25.28 -11.57
C LEU A 20 0.43 26.60 -11.87
N HIS A 21 0.82 27.34 -12.92
CA HIS A 21 0.21 28.59 -13.37
C HIS A 21 -1.24 28.47 -13.86
N SER A 22 -1.75 27.24 -14.06
CA SER A 22 -3.15 27.02 -14.46
C SER A 22 -4.13 26.89 -13.28
N ILE A 23 -3.63 26.83 -12.04
CA ILE A 23 -4.47 26.69 -10.85
C ILE A 23 -4.32 27.93 -10.01
N ASP A 24 -5.40 28.65 -9.84
CA ASP A 24 -5.43 29.74 -8.87
C ASP A 24 -5.46 29.18 -7.44
N LEU A 25 -4.28 28.73 -6.99
CA LEU A 25 -4.09 28.18 -5.65
C LEU A 25 -4.42 29.19 -4.55
N LEU A 26 -4.40 30.48 -4.87
CA LEU A 26 -4.75 31.56 -3.94
C LEU A 26 -6.25 31.57 -3.56
N LYS A 27 -7.08 30.91 -4.38
CA LYS A 27 -8.50 30.69 -4.09
C LYS A 27 -8.80 29.38 -3.37
N ALA A 28 -7.79 28.57 -3.11
CA ALA A 28 -7.98 27.31 -2.40
C ALA A 28 -8.15 27.56 -0.89
N ASP A 29 -9.15 26.96 -0.30
CA ASP A 29 -9.37 26.99 1.14
C ASP A 29 -8.37 26.10 1.91
N GLY A 30 -7.77 25.12 1.25
CA GLY A 30 -6.78 24.21 1.80
C GLY A 30 -6.09 23.36 0.73
N ILE A 31 -4.95 22.79 1.04
CA ILE A 31 -4.17 21.93 0.16
C ILE A 31 -4.03 20.57 0.80
N LEU A 32 -4.56 19.52 0.15
CA LEU A 32 -4.33 18.13 0.52
C LEU A 32 -3.25 17.52 -0.37
N CYS A 33 -2.18 17.02 0.21
CA CYS A 33 -1.06 16.39 -0.49
C CYS A 33 -0.81 14.96 0.01
N ASP A 34 -0.25 14.14 -0.87
CA ASP A 34 0.09 12.75 -0.59
C ASP A 34 1.36 12.64 0.28
N ILE A 35 2.37 13.48 0.02
CA ILE A 35 3.66 13.42 0.68
C ILE A 35 3.99 14.77 1.32
N ILE A 36 4.46 14.72 2.56
CA ILE A 36 4.91 15.91 3.33
C ILE A 36 6.13 16.60 2.69
N LYS A 37 6.87 15.91 1.81
CA LYS A 37 8.08 16.47 1.17
C LYS A 37 7.75 17.74 0.43
N GLU A 38 8.67 18.71 0.51
CA GLU A 38 8.58 19.91 -0.32
C GLU A 38 8.38 19.52 -1.79
N ASN A 39 7.31 20.03 -2.37
CA ASN A 39 7.07 19.83 -3.79
C ASN A 39 8.13 20.60 -4.56
N LYS A 40 9.07 19.91 -5.22
CA LYS A 40 10.11 20.54 -6.06
C LYS A 40 9.53 21.41 -7.18
N TYR A 41 8.26 21.23 -7.47
CA TYR A 41 7.53 21.92 -8.54
C TYR A 41 6.81 23.20 -8.09
N VAL A 42 6.80 23.52 -6.80
CA VAL A 42 6.23 24.79 -6.31
C VAL A 42 7.30 25.86 -6.48
N ASN A 43 7.01 26.82 -7.35
CA ASN A 43 7.90 27.97 -7.58
C ASN A 43 8.18 28.71 -6.26
N LYS A 44 9.40 29.22 -6.08
CA LYS A 44 9.86 29.89 -4.85
C LYS A 44 8.97 31.07 -4.45
N GLU A 45 8.38 31.75 -5.42
CA GLU A 45 7.45 32.86 -5.25
C GLU A 45 6.11 32.40 -4.70
N LEU A 46 5.54 31.31 -5.22
CA LEU A 46 4.32 30.69 -4.71
C LEU A 46 4.46 30.12 -3.28
N LYS A 47 5.67 29.77 -2.85
CA LYS A 47 5.90 29.27 -1.48
C LYS A 47 5.51 30.29 -0.39
N ASN A 48 5.69 31.56 -0.64
CA ASN A 48 5.34 32.62 0.34
C ASN A 48 3.84 32.85 0.39
N ASP A 49 3.16 32.84 -0.76
CA ASP A 49 1.71 33.06 -0.85
C ASP A 49 0.92 31.88 -0.31
N LEU A 50 1.48 30.67 -0.40
CA LEU A 50 0.86 29.45 0.13
C LEU A 50 1.05 29.24 1.64
N LYS A 51 1.81 30.10 2.33
CA LYS A 51 2.03 29.98 3.79
C LYS A 51 0.74 30.15 4.60
N SER A 52 -0.17 30.99 4.13
CA SER A 52 -1.46 31.25 4.77
C SER A 52 -2.50 30.17 4.55
N ILE A 53 -2.31 29.32 3.55
CA ILE A 53 -3.25 28.24 3.20
C ILE A 53 -2.96 27.00 4.06
N PRO A 54 -3.97 26.44 4.78
CA PRO A 54 -3.78 25.25 5.57
C PRO A 54 -3.38 24.06 4.71
N LYS A 55 -2.41 23.30 5.17
CA LYS A 55 -1.85 22.16 4.49
C LYS A 55 -2.17 20.87 5.24
N PHE A 56 -2.63 19.89 4.49
CA PHE A 56 -3.00 18.58 4.97
C PHE A 56 -2.20 17.52 4.22
N SER A 57 -1.81 16.47 4.88
CA SER A 57 -1.12 15.34 4.25
C SER A 57 -1.76 14.03 4.68
N MET A 58 -2.00 13.17 3.69
CA MET A 58 -2.42 11.80 3.89
C MET A 58 -1.73 10.94 2.83
N LEU A 59 -0.97 9.94 3.26
CA LEU A 59 -0.28 9.05 2.34
C LEU A 59 -1.27 8.19 1.54
N HIS A 60 -0.98 7.99 0.25
CA HIS A 60 -1.75 7.06 -0.58
C HIS A 60 -1.40 5.59 -0.28
N GLY A 61 -0.23 5.33 0.25
CA GLY A 61 0.27 3.99 0.62
C GLY A 61 0.11 3.69 2.09
N ASN A 62 -0.09 2.41 2.43
CA ASN A 62 -0.43 1.96 3.79
C ASN A 62 0.76 1.79 4.69
N ALA A 63 1.82 2.28 4.60
CA ALA A 63 2.98 2.38 5.47
C ALA A 63 4.17 2.84 4.65
N ALA A 64 4.75 3.91 5.05
CA ALA A 64 6.02 4.31 4.51
C ALA A 64 7.11 3.63 5.32
N SER A 65 7.92 2.78 4.68
CA SER A 65 9.02 2.07 5.33
C SER A 65 9.98 3.00 6.08
N TRP A 66 10.13 4.23 5.57
CA TRP A 66 10.94 5.26 6.22
C TRP A 66 10.35 5.76 7.54
N ALA A 67 9.04 5.77 7.70
CA ALA A 67 8.40 6.20 8.95
C ALA A 67 8.55 5.18 10.08
N MET A 68 8.80 3.92 9.74
CA MET A 68 9.04 2.85 10.70
C MET A 68 10.53 2.68 11.05
N ASN A 69 11.42 3.16 10.21
CA ASN A 69 12.86 3.01 10.38
C ASN A 69 13.47 4.34 10.82
N GLU A 70 13.69 4.48 12.13
CA GLU A 70 14.24 5.71 12.74
C GLU A 70 15.62 6.08 12.19
N PHE A 71 16.43 5.13 11.77
CA PHE A 71 17.77 5.38 11.19
C PHE A 71 17.72 6.01 9.81
N ILE A 72 16.70 5.69 9.01
CA ILE A 72 16.48 6.36 7.72
C ILE A 72 16.01 7.80 7.95
N CYS A 73 15.29 8.04 9.03
CA CYS A 73 14.74 9.34 9.39
C CYS A 73 15.81 10.40 9.64
N GLU A 74 16.92 10.08 10.28
CA GLU A 74 17.99 11.05 10.57
C GLU A 74 18.56 11.72 9.31
N LYS A 75 18.45 11.06 8.16
CA LYS A 75 18.92 11.58 6.87
C LYS A 75 17.93 12.54 6.18
N PHE A 76 16.71 12.70 6.71
CA PHE A 76 15.63 13.43 6.04
C PHE A 76 14.90 14.43 6.93
N VAL A 77 15.59 15.04 7.90
CA VAL A 77 14.98 16.01 8.81
C VAL A 77 14.44 17.20 8.02
N ILE A 78 13.13 17.26 7.90
CA ILE A 78 12.38 18.38 7.30
C ILE A 78 11.42 18.88 8.37
N ASN A 79 11.49 20.15 8.73
CA ASN A 79 10.52 20.71 9.65
C ASN A 79 9.21 21.04 8.92
N ARG A 80 8.15 20.33 9.23
CA ARG A 80 6.80 20.49 8.69
C ARG A 80 5.76 20.68 9.79
N SER A 81 6.08 21.51 10.77
CA SER A 81 5.15 21.91 11.81
C SER A 81 3.90 22.62 11.28
N ASP A 82 3.94 23.07 10.02
CA ASP A 82 2.85 23.75 9.31
C ASP A 82 1.82 22.83 8.65
N VAL A 83 1.99 21.51 8.75
CA VAL A 83 1.16 20.53 8.04
C VAL A 83 0.40 19.65 9.03
N THR A 84 -0.92 19.55 8.86
CA THR A 84 -1.72 18.53 9.55
C THR A 84 -1.56 17.20 8.82
N VAL A 85 -1.17 16.16 9.51
CA VAL A 85 -0.94 14.82 8.97
C VAL A 85 -2.03 13.87 9.45
N TYR A 86 -2.72 13.26 8.50
CA TYR A 86 -3.66 12.16 8.77
C TYR A 86 -2.89 10.85 8.76
N ASN A 87 -2.59 10.39 9.96
CA ASN A 87 -1.81 9.20 10.20
C ASN A 87 -2.69 7.95 10.15
N MET A 88 -2.32 7.00 9.31
CA MET A 88 -3.07 5.75 9.11
C MET A 88 -2.71 4.67 10.12
N SER A 89 -1.51 4.74 10.71
CA SER A 89 -0.97 3.66 11.52
C SER A 89 -0.13 4.19 12.69
N ASN A 90 -0.28 3.59 13.86
CA ASN A 90 0.57 3.87 15.01
C ASN A 90 2.06 3.57 14.76
N LEU A 91 2.37 2.76 13.75
CA LEU A 91 3.75 2.46 13.35
C LEU A 91 4.50 3.68 12.77
N GLU A 92 3.77 4.67 12.27
CA GLU A 92 4.34 5.82 11.56
C GLU A 92 4.53 7.06 12.45
N VAL A 93 3.96 7.07 13.64
CA VAL A 93 3.93 8.25 14.54
C VAL A 93 5.32 8.78 14.84
N SER A 94 6.23 7.90 15.24
CA SER A 94 7.62 8.28 15.57
C SER A 94 8.32 8.90 14.36
N GLY A 95 8.14 8.35 13.18
CA GLY A 95 8.68 8.87 11.94
C GLY A 95 8.17 10.27 11.61
N TYR A 96 6.86 10.52 11.73
CA TYR A 96 6.30 11.85 11.49
C TYR A 96 6.88 12.90 12.44
N LYS A 97 7.00 12.57 13.73
CA LYS A 97 7.57 13.49 14.73
C LYS A 97 9.06 13.71 14.52
N LYS A 98 9.85 12.65 14.42
CA LYS A 98 11.31 12.73 14.37
C LYS A 98 11.85 13.21 13.03
N CYS A 99 11.28 12.72 11.91
CA CYS A 99 11.80 13.01 10.56
C CYS A 99 11.20 14.28 9.96
N PHE A 100 9.95 14.58 10.28
CA PHE A 100 9.22 15.69 9.65
C PHE A 100 8.85 16.80 10.61
N GLY A 101 9.22 16.68 11.89
CA GLY A 101 8.93 17.70 12.89
C GLY A 101 7.44 18.04 13.02
N VAL A 102 6.57 17.07 12.74
CA VAL A 102 5.12 17.25 12.86
C VAL A 102 4.77 17.36 14.34
N LEU A 103 4.03 18.41 14.69
CA LEU A 103 3.59 18.66 16.06
C LEU A 103 2.45 17.70 16.44
N ASP A 104 2.30 17.41 17.73
CA ASP A 104 1.27 16.51 18.25
C ASP A 104 -0.15 16.95 17.89
N GLU A 105 -0.44 18.25 17.97
CA GLU A 105 -1.73 18.83 17.59
C GLU A 105 -2.02 18.75 16.08
N ASN A 106 -0.99 18.51 15.28
CA ASN A 106 -1.07 18.36 13.85
C ASN A 106 -1.01 16.89 13.38
N LEU A 107 -0.90 15.94 14.31
CA LEU A 107 -0.90 14.53 14.02
C LEU A 107 -2.27 13.91 14.38
N VAL A 108 -3.07 13.63 13.36
CA VAL A 108 -4.43 13.10 13.53
C VAL A 108 -4.46 11.60 13.19
N HIS A 109 -4.81 10.78 14.17
CA HIS A 109 -5.00 9.33 13.91
C HIS A 109 -6.30 9.11 13.16
N SER A 110 -6.20 8.85 11.86
CA SER A 110 -7.36 8.73 10.98
C SER A 110 -7.77 7.29 10.67
N GLY A 111 -6.86 6.36 10.76
CA GLY A 111 -7.01 5.08 10.09
C GLY A 111 -6.88 5.22 8.57
N ILE A 112 -7.36 4.23 7.84
CA ILE A 112 -7.20 4.15 6.39
C ILE A 112 -8.54 4.40 5.70
N PRO A 113 -8.78 5.57 5.08
CA PRO A 113 -10.07 5.91 4.46
C PRO A 113 -10.57 4.89 3.43
N ARG A 114 -9.66 4.29 2.65
CA ARG A 114 -10.04 3.26 1.67
C ARG A 114 -10.44 1.91 2.30
N HIS A 115 -10.30 1.75 3.62
CA HIS A 115 -10.78 0.59 4.36
C HIS A 115 -12.17 0.79 4.97
N ASP A 116 -12.77 1.97 4.78
CA ASP A 116 -14.16 2.18 5.20
C ASP A 116 -15.07 1.15 4.51
N ARG A 117 -15.95 0.55 5.29
CA ARG A 117 -16.83 -0.54 4.84
C ARG A 117 -17.66 -0.13 3.62
N ASP A 118 -18.26 1.05 3.69
CA ASP A 118 -19.09 1.57 2.58
C ASP A 118 -18.28 1.72 1.28
N TRP A 119 -17.01 2.11 1.37
CA TRP A 119 -16.14 2.20 0.21
C TRP A 119 -15.80 0.83 -0.36
N ILE A 120 -15.44 -0.14 0.50
CA ILE A 120 -15.13 -1.51 0.07
C ILE A 120 -16.36 -2.14 -0.61
N GLU A 121 -17.55 -1.99 0.00
CA GLU A 121 -18.81 -2.48 -0.58
C GLU A 121 -19.13 -1.81 -1.92
N PHE A 122 -18.98 -0.49 -2.01
CA PHE A 122 -19.18 0.24 -3.25
C PHE A 122 -18.29 -0.29 -4.38
N ILE A 123 -17.00 -0.51 -4.13
CA ILE A 123 -16.06 -1.04 -5.11
C ILE A 123 -16.45 -2.46 -5.51
N CYS A 124 -16.75 -3.32 -4.55
CA CYS A 124 -17.07 -4.71 -4.82
C CYS A 124 -18.39 -4.85 -5.60
N ASN A 125 -19.40 -4.08 -5.26
CA ASN A 125 -20.71 -4.13 -5.92
C ASN A 125 -20.68 -3.59 -7.35
N ARG A 126 -19.90 -2.54 -7.63
CA ARG A 126 -19.73 -2.02 -9.00
C ARG A 126 -19.04 -2.98 -9.95
N SER A 127 -18.18 -3.82 -9.43
CA SER A 127 -17.39 -4.76 -10.23
C SER A 127 -18.18 -6.02 -10.62
N ILE A 128 -19.38 -6.24 -10.10
CA ILE A 128 -20.23 -7.40 -10.43
C ILE A 128 -20.68 -7.35 -11.91
N SER A 129 -20.78 -6.17 -12.52
CA SER A 129 -21.19 -6.00 -13.91
C SER A 129 -20.08 -6.29 -14.94
N VAL A 130 -18.84 -6.44 -14.50
CA VAL A 130 -17.71 -6.73 -15.39
C VAL A 130 -17.60 -8.24 -15.55
N LYS A 131 -17.67 -8.73 -16.81
CA LYS A 131 -17.36 -10.14 -17.13
C LYS A 131 -15.97 -10.45 -16.64
N ASP A 132 -15.90 -11.24 -15.59
CA ASP A 132 -14.66 -11.67 -14.97
C ASP A 132 -14.31 -13.05 -15.49
N ASN A 133 -13.17 -13.17 -16.13
CA ASN A 133 -12.62 -14.45 -16.59
C ASN A 133 -11.78 -15.14 -15.49
N THR A 134 -11.95 -14.73 -14.22
CA THR A 134 -11.26 -15.37 -13.11
C THR A 134 -11.94 -16.69 -12.74
N PHE A 135 -11.18 -17.52 -12.02
CA PHE A 135 -11.68 -18.79 -11.49
C PHE A 135 -12.62 -18.57 -10.31
N ASP A 136 -13.50 -19.52 -10.03
CA ASP A 136 -14.40 -19.48 -8.86
C ASP A 136 -13.63 -19.47 -7.52
N SER A 137 -12.49 -20.15 -7.49
CA SER A 137 -11.60 -20.19 -6.32
C SER A 137 -10.15 -20.16 -6.78
N PHE A 138 -9.36 -19.27 -6.18
CA PHE A 138 -7.98 -19.04 -6.58
C PHE A 138 -7.13 -18.41 -5.48
N VAL A 139 -5.82 -18.40 -5.70
CA VAL A 139 -4.84 -17.63 -4.94
C VAL A 139 -4.52 -16.34 -5.72
N PHE A 140 -4.60 -15.22 -5.07
CA PHE A 140 -4.40 -13.90 -5.66
C PHE A 140 -2.92 -13.50 -5.59
N ILE A 141 -2.26 -13.37 -6.74
CA ILE A 141 -0.89 -12.85 -6.85
C ILE A 141 -0.95 -11.33 -7.00
N ILE A 142 -0.44 -10.63 -6.00
CA ILE A 142 -0.26 -9.17 -6.02
C ILE A 142 1.08 -8.89 -6.70
N GLY A 143 1.03 -8.47 -7.96
CA GLY A 143 2.20 -8.20 -8.79
C GLY A 143 3.11 -7.12 -8.22
N ARG A 144 4.38 -7.22 -8.54
CA ARG A 144 5.41 -6.25 -8.19
C ARG A 144 6.47 -6.19 -9.29
N PRO A 145 6.84 -5.02 -9.81
CA PRO A 145 7.88 -4.93 -10.82
C PRO A 145 9.22 -5.41 -10.27
N ALA A 146 10.04 -5.92 -11.16
CA ALA A 146 11.43 -6.23 -10.85
C ALA A 146 12.12 -4.98 -10.28
N SER A 147 12.97 -5.17 -9.29
CA SER A 147 13.63 -4.10 -8.55
C SER A 147 14.96 -4.60 -7.99
N PRO A 148 15.84 -3.73 -7.46
CA PRO A 148 17.06 -4.17 -6.79
C PRO A 148 16.82 -5.16 -5.63
N TYR A 149 15.65 -5.15 -5.01
CA TYR A 149 15.27 -6.09 -3.93
C TYR A 149 14.67 -7.40 -4.46
N ASN A 150 14.12 -7.38 -5.67
CA ASN A 150 13.48 -8.51 -6.32
C ASN A 150 13.90 -8.52 -7.80
N THR A 151 15.14 -8.99 -8.05
CA THR A 151 15.68 -9.06 -9.42
C THR A 151 14.85 -10.01 -10.28
N PRO A 152 14.93 -9.90 -11.62
CA PRO A 152 14.22 -10.80 -12.53
C PRO A 152 14.46 -12.29 -12.21
N GLU A 153 15.69 -12.67 -11.86
CA GLU A 153 16.08 -14.05 -11.51
C GLU A 153 15.42 -14.49 -10.20
N ARG A 154 15.46 -13.65 -9.16
CA ARG A 154 14.78 -13.91 -7.88
C ARG A 154 13.28 -14.00 -8.06
N LYS A 155 12.70 -13.09 -8.84
CA LYS A 155 11.27 -13.12 -9.18
C LYS A 155 10.89 -14.41 -9.91
N LYS A 156 11.66 -14.84 -10.92
CA LYS A 156 11.44 -16.10 -11.64
C LYS A 156 11.48 -17.29 -10.68
N LYS A 157 12.51 -17.35 -9.81
CA LYS A 157 12.62 -18.44 -8.82
C LYS A 157 11.40 -18.45 -7.89
N ALA A 158 11.06 -17.31 -7.32
CA ALA A 158 9.92 -17.22 -6.41
C ALA A 158 8.60 -17.61 -7.06
N LEU A 159 8.37 -17.19 -8.30
CA LEU A 159 7.16 -17.57 -9.06
C LEU A 159 7.12 -19.06 -9.38
N ARG A 160 8.27 -19.71 -9.67
CA ARG A 160 8.32 -21.18 -9.83
C ARG A 160 7.92 -21.88 -8.55
N ASP A 161 8.50 -21.47 -7.42
CA ASP A 161 8.17 -22.04 -6.12
C ASP A 161 6.66 -21.85 -5.81
N ILE A 162 6.10 -20.68 -6.11
CA ILE A 162 4.67 -20.38 -5.94
C ILE A 162 3.84 -21.30 -6.85
N TYR A 163 4.19 -21.44 -8.13
CA TYR A 163 3.46 -22.28 -9.06
C TYR A 163 3.48 -23.76 -8.65
N ASP A 164 4.65 -24.25 -8.26
CA ASP A 164 4.82 -25.64 -7.82
C ASP A 164 3.99 -25.94 -6.56
N VAL A 165 4.05 -25.02 -5.57
CA VAL A 165 3.32 -25.22 -4.32
C VAL A 165 1.81 -25.07 -4.56
N VAL A 166 1.37 -23.99 -5.18
CA VAL A 166 -0.03 -23.65 -5.32
C VAL A 166 -0.71 -24.51 -6.38
N CYS A 167 -0.16 -24.55 -7.61
CA CYS A 167 -0.82 -25.20 -8.73
C CYS A 167 -0.51 -26.70 -8.81
N ILE A 168 0.74 -27.10 -8.62
CA ILE A 168 1.12 -28.50 -8.80
C ILE A 168 0.77 -29.33 -7.57
N LYS A 169 1.20 -28.89 -6.37
CA LYS A 169 0.97 -29.64 -5.12
C LYS A 169 -0.48 -29.54 -4.66
N HIS A 170 -1.01 -28.32 -4.50
CA HIS A 170 -2.33 -28.10 -3.90
C HIS A 170 -3.47 -28.00 -4.93
N LYS A 171 -3.19 -28.09 -6.25
CA LYS A 171 -4.19 -28.04 -7.32
C LYS A 171 -5.08 -26.78 -7.29
N LEU A 172 -4.57 -25.70 -6.72
CA LEU A 172 -5.22 -24.39 -6.72
C LEU A 172 -4.84 -23.63 -8.00
N LYS A 173 -5.60 -22.58 -8.28
CA LYS A 173 -5.38 -21.72 -9.45
C LYS A 173 -4.81 -20.37 -9.01
N LEU A 174 -4.14 -19.68 -9.94
CA LEU A 174 -3.54 -18.37 -9.70
C LEU A 174 -4.26 -17.29 -10.51
N VAL A 175 -4.55 -16.17 -9.87
CA VAL A 175 -4.96 -14.95 -10.57
C VAL A 175 -3.92 -13.88 -10.30
N VAL A 176 -3.30 -13.37 -11.35
CA VAL A 176 -2.26 -12.33 -11.26
C VAL A 176 -2.88 -10.97 -11.56
N LYS A 177 -2.76 -10.05 -10.64
CA LYS A 177 -2.94 -8.64 -10.93
C LYS A 177 -1.58 -7.96 -10.99
N MET A 178 -1.23 -7.53 -12.18
CA MET A 178 0.02 -6.81 -12.40
C MET A 178 0.00 -5.46 -11.67
N HIS A 179 1.16 -5.05 -11.18
CA HIS A 179 1.32 -3.71 -10.62
C HIS A 179 1.28 -2.67 -11.76
N PRO A 180 0.73 -1.45 -11.55
CA PRO A 180 0.67 -0.43 -12.60
C PRO A 180 2.01 -0.03 -13.24
N LYS A 181 3.13 -0.36 -12.59
CA LYS A 181 4.50 -0.16 -13.12
C LYS A 181 5.04 -1.38 -13.89
N GLU A 182 4.33 -2.50 -13.89
CA GLU A 182 4.62 -3.65 -14.73
C GLU A 182 3.92 -3.43 -16.07
N SER A 183 4.66 -3.39 -17.17
CA SER A 183 4.05 -3.19 -18.49
C SER A 183 3.58 -4.51 -19.09
N ASP A 184 2.46 -4.49 -19.81
CA ASP A 184 1.85 -5.67 -20.46
C ASP A 184 2.76 -6.35 -21.49
N HIS A 185 3.82 -5.70 -21.93
CA HIS A 185 4.81 -6.26 -22.88
C HIS A 185 6.24 -6.18 -22.30
N GLY A 186 6.38 -5.79 -21.03
CA GLY A 186 7.67 -5.63 -20.36
C GLY A 186 8.28 -6.94 -19.89
N ILE A 187 9.41 -6.81 -19.18
CA ILE A 187 10.14 -7.96 -18.63
C ILE A 187 9.27 -8.74 -17.64
N ASP A 188 8.46 -8.06 -16.84
CA ASP A 188 7.63 -8.69 -15.80
C ASP A 188 6.55 -9.58 -16.43
N TYR A 189 5.87 -9.08 -17.48
CA TYR A 189 4.90 -9.87 -18.25
C TYR A 189 5.52 -11.15 -18.84
N ARG A 190 6.72 -11.03 -19.42
CA ARG A 190 7.45 -12.21 -19.95
C ARG A 190 7.81 -13.21 -18.86
N ILE A 191 8.18 -12.73 -17.66
CA ILE A 191 8.49 -13.60 -16.52
C ILE A 191 7.28 -14.45 -16.12
N TYR A 192 6.09 -13.86 -15.99
CA TYR A 192 4.88 -14.63 -15.66
C TYR A 192 4.56 -15.68 -16.71
N ASN A 193 4.60 -15.31 -17.99
CA ASN A 193 4.33 -16.24 -19.10
C ASN A 193 5.37 -17.37 -19.18
N GLU A 194 6.65 -17.05 -18.99
CA GLU A 194 7.74 -18.04 -19.00
C GLU A 194 7.61 -19.04 -17.85
N VAL A 195 7.29 -18.53 -16.64
CA VAL A 195 7.31 -19.36 -15.44
C VAL A 195 6.03 -20.20 -15.31
N PHE A 196 4.87 -19.63 -15.60
CA PHE A 196 3.59 -20.33 -15.44
C PHE A 196 3.18 -21.12 -16.68
N GLY A 197 3.84 -20.86 -17.82
CA GLY A 197 3.55 -21.47 -19.11
C GLY A 197 2.33 -20.83 -19.80
N VAL A 198 2.52 -20.39 -21.04
CA VAL A 198 1.45 -19.80 -21.84
C VAL A 198 0.34 -20.83 -22.12
N GLU A 199 0.70 -22.10 -22.26
CA GLU A 199 -0.21 -23.22 -22.48
C GLU A 199 -1.13 -23.50 -21.28
N ASN A 200 -0.76 -23.03 -20.11
CA ASN A 200 -1.53 -23.14 -18.86
C ASN A 200 -2.44 -21.93 -18.59
N TYR A 201 -2.33 -20.88 -19.43
CA TYR A 201 -3.18 -19.69 -19.33
C TYR A 201 -4.66 -20.07 -19.49
N GLY A 202 -5.52 -19.51 -18.64
CA GLY A 202 -6.94 -19.86 -18.59
C GLY A 202 -7.26 -21.23 -17.96
N LYS A 203 -6.24 -22.05 -17.64
CA LYS A 203 -6.40 -23.37 -16.99
C LYS A 203 -5.96 -23.34 -15.53
N ASN A 204 -4.70 -22.98 -15.29
CA ASN A 204 -4.09 -22.94 -13.96
C ASN A 204 -3.84 -21.52 -13.48
N TRP A 205 -3.72 -20.57 -14.39
CA TRP A 205 -3.49 -19.18 -14.07
C TRP A 205 -4.10 -18.23 -15.10
N THR A 206 -4.34 -16.98 -14.68
CA THR A 206 -4.82 -15.90 -15.58
C THR A 206 -4.41 -14.54 -15.03
N TYR A 207 -4.51 -13.50 -15.87
CA TYR A 207 -4.45 -12.11 -15.43
C TYR A 207 -5.83 -11.58 -15.10
N SER A 208 -5.87 -10.55 -14.23
CA SER A 208 -7.08 -9.78 -13.98
C SER A 208 -6.74 -8.33 -13.64
N ASP A 209 -7.53 -7.40 -14.21
CA ASP A 209 -7.44 -5.96 -13.94
C ASP A 209 -8.43 -5.50 -12.86
N MET A 210 -9.20 -6.41 -12.30
CA MET A 210 -10.17 -6.08 -11.26
C MET A 210 -9.49 -5.43 -10.04
N HIS A 211 -10.27 -4.64 -9.31
CA HIS A 211 -9.76 -3.98 -8.11
C HIS A 211 -9.28 -5.01 -7.07
N PRO A 212 -8.19 -4.75 -6.31
CA PRO A 212 -7.66 -5.68 -5.31
C PRO A 212 -8.70 -6.18 -4.30
N PHE A 213 -9.63 -5.34 -3.83
CA PHE A 213 -10.70 -5.77 -2.93
C PHE A 213 -11.61 -6.83 -3.55
N VAL A 214 -11.91 -6.69 -4.84
CA VAL A 214 -12.74 -7.67 -5.56
C VAL A 214 -12.03 -8.99 -5.68
N LEU A 215 -10.77 -8.99 -6.12
CA LEU A 215 -9.94 -10.19 -6.20
C LEU A 215 -9.72 -10.82 -4.84
N GLY A 216 -9.42 -10.00 -3.83
CA GLY A 216 -9.23 -10.47 -2.47
C GLY A 216 -10.46 -11.17 -1.89
N ARG A 217 -11.67 -10.63 -2.09
CA ARG A 217 -12.91 -11.27 -1.62
C ARG A 217 -13.14 -12.65 -2.23
N LYS A 218 -12.83 -12.80 -3.53
CA LYS A 218 -12.98 -14.06 -4.26
C LYS A 218 -11.84 -15.05 -3.99
N SER A 219 -10.66 -14.56 -3.61
CA SER A 219 -9.51 -15.42 -3.36
C SER A 219 -9.59 -16.18 -2.04
N ILE A 220 -8.87 -17.29 -1.95
CA ILE A 220 -8.66 -18.02 -0.69
C ILE A 220 -7.70 -17.22 0.18
N PHE A 221 -6.58 -16.82 -0.39
CA PHE A 221 -5.55 -15.95 0.20
C PHE A 221 -4.78 -15.24 -0.91
N SER A 222 -3.87 -14.35 -0.53
CA SER A 222 -2.99 -13.69 -1.50
C SER A 222 -1.52 -13.96 -1.25
N ILE A 223 -0.71 -13.79 -2.30
CA ILE A 223 0.75 -13.86 -2.22
C ILE A 223 1.32 -12.57 -2.82
N THR A 224 2.33 -12.01 -2.18
CA THR A 224 3.07 -10.85 -2.69
C THR A 224 4.56 -11.00 -2.44
N PHE A 225 5.39 -10.25 -3.16
CA PHE A 225 6.80 -10.07 -2.81
C PHE A 225 6.96 -9.04 -1.69
N PHE A 226 6.36 -7.88 -1.86
CA PHE A 226 6.14 -6.86 -0.85
C PHE A 226 5.16 -5.82 -1.40
N SER A 227 4.07 -5.55 -0.70
CA SER A 227 3.06 -4.60 -1.17
C SER A 227 2.16 -4.12 -0.02
N GLY A 228 1.82 -2.83 -0.05
CA GLY A 228 0.80 -2.28 0.84
C GLY A 228 -0.60 -2.87 0.64
N VAL A 229 -0.87 -3.50 -0.51
CA VAL A 229 -2.12 -4.22 -0.77
C VAL A 229 -2.33 -5.39 0.20
N ALA A 230 -1.26 -5.91 0.81
CA ALA A 230 -1.39 -6.92 1.87
C ALA A 230 -2.22 -6.41 3.07
N ILE A 231 -2.12 -5.12 3.38
CA ILE A 231 -2.92 -4.49 4.44
C ILE A 231 -4.37 -4.34 3.99
N ASP A 232 -4.60 -4.05 2.70
CA ASP A 232 -5.96 -4.02 2.12
C ASP A 232 -6.64 -5.40 2.21
N MET A 233 -5.86 -6.48 2.07
CA MET A 233 -6.39 -7.84 2.23
C MET A 233 -6.83 -8.10 3.67
N LEU A 234 -6.10 -7.61 4.67
CA LEU A 234 -6.51 -7.74 6.07
C LEU A 234 -7.81 -6.99 6.38
N ALA A 235 -8.04 -5.83 5.74
CA ALA A 235 -9.30 -5.10 5.86
C ALA A 235 -10.54 -5.90 5.44
N ILE A 236 -10.35 -6.92 4.60
CA ILE A 236 -11.39 -7.86 4.15
C ILE A 236 -11.19 -9.28 4.69
N ASN A 237 -10.44 -9.41 5.77
CA ASN A 237 -10.17 -10.70 6.45
C ASN A 237 -9.49 -11.76 5.57
N LYS A 238 -8.59 -11.36 4.69
CA LYS A 238 -7.82 -12.28 3.84
C LYS A 238 -6.34 -12.26 4.21
N PRO A 239 -5.72 -13.40 4.49
CA PRO A 239 -4.29 -13.47 4.77
C PRO A 239 -3.48 -13.26 3.49
N THR A 240 -2.29 -12.70 3.67
CA THR A 240 -1.29 -12.56 2.60
C THR A 240 0.00 -13.25 3.02
N ILE A 241 0.57 -14.06 2.14
CA ILE A 241 1.93 -14.57 2.28
C ILE A 241 2.88 -13.58 1.59
N GLU A 242 3.85 -13.03 2.31
CA GLU A 242 4.95 -12.26 1.73
C GLU A 242 6.10 -13.22 1.44
N TYR A 243 6.29 -13.54 0.15
CA TYR A 243 7.31 -14.48 -0.28
C TYR A 243 8.51 -13.75 -0.87
N LEU A 244 9.46 -13.44 0.01
CA LEU A 244 10.67 -12.69 -0.34
C LEU A 244 11.81 -13.03 0.63
N ASN A 245 12.99 -13.33 0.09
CA ASN A 245 14.23 -13.47 0.84
C ASN A 245 15.14 -12.26 0.56
N LEU A 246 15.44 -11.47 1.58
CA LEU A 246 16.32 -10.30 1.52
C LEU A 246 17.75 -10.60 2.02
N GLU A 247 18.00 -11.78 2.51
CA GLU A 247 19.33 -12.21 3.00
C GLU A 247 20.39 -12.09 1.90
N GLY A 248 21.55 -11.56 2.25
CA GLY A 248 22.67 -11.35 1.34
C GLY A 248 22.46 -10.25 0.29
N LEU A 249 21.37 -9.47 0.36
CA LEU A 249 21.17 -8.27 -0.46
C LEU A 249 21.85 -7.07 0.21
N ASN A 250 23.08 -6.73 -0.18
CA ASN A 250 23.85 -5.62 0.38
C ASN A 250 23.10 -4.28 0.43
N LEU A 251 22.16 -4.08 -0.49
CA LEU A 251 21.33 -2.88 -0.55
C LEU A 251 20.33 -2.79 0.60
N TYR A 252 19.92 -3.91 1.17
CA TYR A 252 18.89 -3.99 2.21
C TYR A 252 19.36 -4.71 3.48
N ASP A 253 20.17 -5.74 3.37
CA ASP A 253 20.72 -6.48 4.50
C ASP A 253 21.94 -5.75 5.09
N ASN A 254 21.69 -4.73 5.88
CA ASN A 254 22.67 -3.89 6.56
C ASN A 254 22.21 -3.56 7.98
N SER A 255 22.98 -2.76 8.73
CA SER A 255 22.67 -2.39 10.11
C SER A 255 21.34 -1.62 10.28
N ASP A 256 20.88 -0.97 9.23
CA ASP A 256 19.68 -0.13 9.25
C ASP A 256 18.41 -0.90 8.83
N SER A 257 18.53 -2.18 8.48
CA SER A 257 17.38 -2.99 8.05
C SER A 257 16.47 -3.36 9.21
N LEU A 258 15.16 -3.35 8.95
CA LEU A 258 14.20 -4.00 9.86
C LEU A 258 14.50 -5.50 9.93
N ARG A 259 14.39 -6.07 11.12
CA ARG A 259 14.68 -7.49 11.39
C ARG A 259 13.47 -8.18 12.03
N ASP A 260 13.19 -9.41 11.62
CA ASP A 260 12.24 -10.28 12.32
C ASP A 260 12.81 -10.81 13.64
N GLU A 261 12.02 -11.61 14.36
CA GLU A 261 12.43 -12.22 15.63
C GLU A 261 13.62 -13.19 15.53
N PHE A 262 13.97 -13.62 14.31
CA PHE A 262 15.12 -14.50 14.03
C PHE A 262 16.33 -13.70 13.53
N GLY A 263 16.23 -12.37 13.43
CA GLY A 263 17.29 -11.49 12.94
C GLY A 263 17.40 -11.40 11.42
N ASN A 264 16.45 -11.96 10.65
CA ASN A 264 16.45 -11.87 9.20
C ASN A 264 15.99 -10.49 8.73
N PRO A 265 16.59 -9.92 7.67
CA PRO A 265 16.14 -8.67 7.11
C PRO A 265 14.75 -8.82 6.49
N VAL A 266 13.85 -7.90 6.82
CA VAL A 266 12.44 -7.97 6.39
C VAL A 266 11.87 -6.58 6.07
N PHE A 267 10.83 -6.53 5.24
CA PHE A 267 10.04 -5.32 5.03
C PHE A 267 9.01 -5.10 6.13
N GLN A 268 8.42 -3.89 6.13
CA GLN A 268 7.54 -3.40 7.19
C GLN A 268 6.34 -4.30 7.49
N CYS A 269 5.70 -4.90 6.49
CA CYS A 269 4.53 -5.74 6.74
C CYS A 269 4.89 -7.00 7.51
N ARG A 270 6.03 -7.62 7.18
CA ARG A 270 6.54 -8.79 7.90
C ARG A 270 7.04 -8.39 9.29
N TYR A 271 7.79 -7.29 9.42
CA TYR A 271 8.22 -6.74 10.70
C TYR A 271 7.04 -6.49 11.64
N ALA A 272 5.97 -5.88 11.14
CA ALA A 272 4.76 -5.60 11.89
C ALA A 272 3.83 -6.82 12.08
N LYS A 273 4.23 -8.01 11.60
CA LYS A 273 3.43 -9.26 11.66
C LYS A 273 2.04 -9.12 11.03
N LEU A 274 1.96 -8.37 9.93
CA LEU A 274 0.74 -8.15 9.14
C LEU A 274 0.63 -9.12 7.96
N VAL A 275 1.64 -9.95 7.76
CA VAL A 275 1.71 -10.96 6.70
C VAL A 275 2.35 -12.23 7.24
N LEU A 276 2.09 -13.35 6.57
CA LEU A 276 2.82 -14.59 6.78
C LEU A 276 4.12 -14.51 5.98
N GLY A 277 5.25 -14.33 6.66
CA GLY A 277 6.55 -14.18 5.99
C GLY A 277 7.12 -15.52 5.58
N ALA A 278 7.56 -15.64 4.33
CA ALA A 278 8.27 -16.81 3.83
C ALA A 278 9.51 -16.39 3.03
N SER A 279 10.66 -16.95 3.34
CA SER A 279 11.95 -16.74 2.68
C SER A 279 12.40 -17.96 1.89
N SER A 280 11.71 -19.09 2.05
CA SER A 280 12.01 -20.38 1.41
C SER A 280 10.74 -21.07 0.94
N ARG A 281 10.89 -21.98 -0.04
CA ARG A 281 9.80 -22.81 -0.54
C ARG A 281 9.12 -23.61 0.59
N LEU A 282 9.89 -24.12 1.54
CA LEU A 282 9.35 -24.89 2.67
C LEU A 282 8.45 -24.02 3.57
N GLU A 283 8.84 -22.77 3.84
CA GLU A 283 8.01 -21.84 4.61
C GLU A 283 6.75 -21.46 3.85
N LEU A 284 6.86 -21.18 2.53
CA LEU A 284 5.71 -20.95 1.67
C LEU A 284 4.71 -22.10 1.76
N GLU A 285 5.19 -23.34 1.64
CA GLU A 285 4.37 -24.54 1.69
C GLU A 285 3.67 -24.70 3.04
N ARG A 286 4.39 -24.50 4.15
CA ARG A 286 3.81 -24.53 5.51
C ARG A 286 2.69 -23.49 5.67
N HIS A 287 2.89 -22.28 5.18
CA HIS A 287 1.86 -21.23 5.27
C HIS A 287 0.65 -21.55 4.42
N VAL A 288 0.84 -22.09 3.21
CA VAL A 288 -0.28 -22.55 2.37
C VAL A 288 -1.06 -23.65 3.08
N GLU A 289 -0.40 -24.65 3.64
CA GLU A 289 -1.03 -25.73 4.40
C GLU A 289 -1.76 -25.21 5.64
N SER A 290 -1.15 -24.28 6.38
CA SER A 290 -1.79 -23.65 7.56
C SER A 290 -3.07 -22.90 7.17
N ILE A 291 -3.06 -22.14 6.08
CA ILE A 291 -4.25 -21.44 5.60
C ILE A 291 -5.35 -22.43 5.19
N LEU A 292 -4.98 -23.47 4.46
CA LEU A 292 -5.97 -24.45 3.96
C LEU A 292 -6.59 -25.31 5.05
N ASN A 293 -5.82 -25.65 6.08
CA ASN A 293 -6.25 -26.59 7.12
C ASN A 293 -6.72 -25.89 8.41
N GLN A 294 -6.24 -24.67 8.69
CA GLN A 294 -6.44 -23.99 9.98
C GLN A 294 -6.66 -22.48 9.77
N TYR A 295 -7.55 -22.12 8.86
CA TYR A 295 -7.74 -20.74 8.39
C TYR A 295 -7.87 -19.72 9.54
N GLU A 296 -8.83 -19.89 10.44
CA GLU A 296 -9.08 -18.94 11.54
C GLU A 296 -7.89 -18.83 12.50
N MET A 297 -7.22 -19.93 12.81
CA MET A 297 -6.02 -19.91 13.66
C MET A 297 -4.86 -19.15 12.98
N THR A 298 -4.78 -19.21 11.65
CA THR A 298 -3.74 -18.55 10.88
C THR A 298 -4.03 -17.05 10.68
N VAL A 299 -5.30 -16.68 10.49
CA VAL A 299 -5.70 -15.29 10.18
C VAL A 299 -5.88 -14.44 11.44
N SER A 300 -6.36 -15.02 12.54
CA SER A 300 -6.66 -14.28 13.78
C SER A 300 -5.47 -13.48 14.33
N PRO A 301 -4.23 -14.00 14.39
CA PRO A 301 -3.08 -13.21 14.83
C PRO A 301 -2.80 -12.00 13.92
N LEU A 302 -2.90 -12.17 12.59
CA LEU A 302 -2.70 -11.09 11.62
C LEU A 302 -3.75 -10.00 11.80
N ARG A 303 -5.02 -10.40 12.00
CA ARG A 303 -6.14 -9.49 12.28
C ARG A 303 -5.88 -8.68 13.56
N SER A 304 -5.44 -9.34 14.63
CA SER A 304 -5.12 -8.67 15.89
C SER A 304 -4.01 -7.62 15.72
N MET A 305 -3.01 -7.90 14.89
CA MET A 305 -1.97 -6.92 14.58
C MET A 305 -2.48 -5.78 13.70
N TYR A 306 -3.35 -6.08 12.74
CA TYR A 306 -4.02 -5.04 11.95
C TYR A 306 -4.84 -4.12 12.88
N GLU A 307 -5.65 -4.69 13.76
CA GLU A 307 -6.45 -3.95 14.75
C GLU A 307 -5.60 -3.10 15.69
N LYS A 308 -4.46 -3.59 16.08
CA LYS A 308 -3.50 -2.87 16.92
C LYS A 308 -2.94 -1.61 16.23
N TYR A 309 -2.68 -1.69 14.93
CA TYR A 309 -1.93 -0.63 14.24
C TYR A 309 -2.79 0.34 13.43
N PHE A 310 -3.97 -0.06 12.98
CA PHE A 310 -4.79 0.71 12.03
C PHE A 310 -6.17 1.09 12.60
N MET A 311 -6.19 1.71 13.76
CA MET A 311 -7.43 2.23 14.38
C MET A 311 -7.71 3.69 13.93
N PRO A 312 -8.97 4.11 13.78
CA PRO A 312 -10.23 3.36 13.74
C PRO A 312 -10.43 2.60 12.41
N PHE A 313 -11.26 1.53 12.41
CA PHE A 313 -11.47 0.67 11.24
C PHE A 313 -12.53 1.15 10.27
N ASP A 314 -13.43 2.01 10.71
CA ASP A 314 -14.55 2.46 9.89
C ASP A 314 -14.82 3.94 10.14
N GLY A 315 -15.30 4.65 9.11
CA GLY A 315 -15.57 6.08 9.19
C GLY A 315 -14.33 6.99 9.10
N ALA A 316 -13.17 6.45 8.72
CA ALA A 316 -11.95 7.21 8.54
C ALA A 316 -12.09 8.36 7.53
N SER A 317 -12.75 8.12 6.40
CA SER A 317 -13.03 9.14 5.39
C SER A 317 -13.86 10.30 5.95
N LYS A 318 -14.89 9.98 6.71
CA LYS A 318 -15.76 10.98 7.33
C LYS A 318 -15.03 11.79 8.38
N MET A 319 -14.20 11.14 9.19
CA MET A 319 -13.39 11.78 10.21
C MET A 319 -12.41 12.77 9.59
N VAL A 320 -11.64 12.34 8.57
CA VAL A 320 -10.69 13.19 7.85
C VAL A 320 -11.40 14.39 7.23
N ALA A 321 -12.51 14.17 6.51
CA ALA A 321 -13.26 15.24 5.87
C ALA A 321 -13.77 16.27 6.89
N ASN A 322 -14.31 15.82 8.01
CA ASN A 322 -14.81 16.71 9.07
C ASN A 322 -13.70 17.51 9.74
N ASP A 323 -12.53 16.90 9.98
CA ASP A 323 -11.40 17.59 10.60
C ASP A 323 -10.82 18.65 9.64
N ILE A 324 -10.66 18.33 8.35
CA ILE A 324 -10.24 19.30 7.34
C ILE A 324 -11.21 20.50 7.33
N TYR A 325 -12.51 20.23 7.25
CA TYR A 325 -13.52 21.27 7.22
C TYR A 325 -13.46 22.18 8.46
N LYS A 326 -13.41 21.58 9.65
CA LYS A 326 -13.31 22.30 10.91
C LYS A 326 -12.07 23.19 11.00
N ARG A 327 -10.92 22.70 10.54
CA ARG A 327 -9.67 23.48 10.57
C ARG A 327 -9.70 24.65 9.59
N ILE A 328 -10.27 24.46 8.40
CA ILE A 328 -10.46 25.54 7.43
C ILE A 328 -11.39 26.62 7.99
N ASP A 329 -12.53 26.27 8.56
CA ASP A 329 -13.48 27.22 9.14
C ASP A 329 -12.87 28.01 10.30
N THR A 330 -12.11 27.33 11.18
CA THR A 330 -11.43 27.99 12.30
C THR A 330 -10.45 29.06 11.82
N LEU A 331 -9.76 28.83 10.70
CA LEU A 331 -8.81 29.78 10.16
C LEU A 331 -9.52 30.97 9.48
N LYS A 332 -10.66 30.76 8.84
CA LYS A 332 -11.49 31.84 8.27
C LYS A 332 -11.95 32.82 9.34
N VAL A 333 -12.39 32.30 10.49
CA VAL A 333 -12.86 33.14 11.63
C VAL A 333 -11.72 33.94 12.27
N LYS A 334 -10.48 33.43 12.27
CA LYS A 334 -9.33 34.16 12.83
C LYS A 334 -8.80 35.28 11.93
N ASN A 335 -9.15 35.27 10.68
CA ASN A 335 -8.69 36.25 9.67
C ASN A 335 -9.75 37.35 9.38
N ILE A 336 -10.87 37.36 10.12
CA ILE A 336 -11.88 38.43 10.19
C ILE A 336 -11.64 39.24 11.47
#